data_3a39efc5d06f5d243618ff0c7fd47756
#
_entry.id   3a39efc5d06f5d243618ff0c7fd47756
#
_cell.length_a   1.000
_cell.length_b   1.000
_cell.length_c   1.000
_cell.angle_alpha   90.00
_cell.angle_beta   90.00
_cell.angle_gamma   90.00
#
_symmetry.space_group_name_H-M   'P 1'
#
loop_
_entity.id
_entity.type
_entity.pdbx_description
1 polymer ?
#
loop_
_entity_poly.entity_id
_entity_poly.type
_entity_poly.pdbx_seq_one_letter_code
_entity_poly.pdbx_strand_id
1 'polypeptide(L)'
;SLVGSEMCIRDRYDDVGCWKVPHLFYDEMRGAGIEARGFLKVRFPVFTSKVNYRNHRKIVVIDGKVAFTGGMNIALRYMKGFQWGIWRDTHIKIEGKAVYGLQTAFLTDWYVVDRTLITSSRYFPEMDSYGNALMQIVTSDPVGEWRDIMQGLLIAISSSRKYFYIQTPYLLPTEPILMALKTAALAGVDIRIMIPERADTRLTHLASLSYLDDMMRAGVKIYLYQKGFLHSKLIVSDDTLSTCLLYTSDAADE
;
A
#
# COMPACT_ATOMS: atom_id res chain seq x y z
N SER A 1 -7.39 0.36 31.96
CA SER A 1 -8.20 0.45 30.73
C SER A 1 -7.86 1.77 30.05
N LEU A 2 -7.28 1.71 28.87
CA LEU A 2 -6.90 2.88 28.05
C LEU A 2 -8.06 3.39 27.17
N VAL A 3 -9.22 2.74 27.25
CA VAL A 3 -10.40 3.10 26.47
C VAL A 3 -11.34 3.85 27.39
N GLY A 4 -11.32 5.17 27.33
CA GLY A 4 -12.36 6.02 27.94
C GLY A 4 -13.72 5.77 27.27
N SER A 5 -14.82 6.04 27.95
CA SER A 5 -16.18 5.82 27.46
C SER A 5 -16.55 6.58 26.17
N GLU A 6 -15.69 7.48 25.71
CA GLU A 6 -15.88 8.28 24.51
C GLU A 6 -15.03 7.82 23.31
N MET A 7 -14.10 6.88 23.50
CA MET A 7 -13.22 6.40 22.44
C MET A 7 -13.93 5.35 21.60
N CYS A 8 -14.12 5.64 20.31
CA CYS A 8 -14.67 4.70 19.33
C CYS A 8 -13.53 4.21 18.42
N ILE A 9 -13.16 2.94 18.54
CA ILE A 9 -12.14 2.32 17.70
C ILE A 9 -12.83 1.38 16.71
N ARG A 10 -12.51 1.55 15.42
CA ARG A 10 -12.94 0.67 14.33
C ARG A 10 -11.73 0.05 13.68
N ASP A 11 -11.75 -1.26 13.63
CA ASP A 11 -10.73 -2.05 12.94
C ASP A 11 -11.34 -2.84 11.80
N ARG A 12 -10.71 -2.76 10.64
CA ARG A 12 -11.07 -3.54 9.47
C ARG A 12 -9.83 -4.31 9.01
N TYR A 13 -9.90 -5.60 9.08
CA TYR A 13 -8.81 -6.49 8.68
C TYR A 13 -9.16 -7.26 7.40
N ASP A 14 -8.14 -7.62 6.64
CA ASP A 14 -8.27 -8.52 5.50
C ASP A 14 -8.49 -9.95 6.00
N ASP A 15 -9.63 -10.54 5.68
CA ASP A 15 -10.03 -11.85 6.20
C ASP A 15 -9.07 -12.97 5.77
N VAL A 16 -8.60 -12.93 4.51
CA VAL A 16 -7.66 -13.92 3.98
C VAL A 16 -6.26 -13.70 4.56
N GLY A 17 -5.74 -12.47 4.59
CA GLY A 17 -4.42 -12.14 5.15
C GLY A 17 -4.31 -12.38 6.65
N CYS A 18 -5.44 -12.40 7.33
CA CYS A 18 -5.54 -12.67 8.76
C CYS A 18 -6.00 -14.10 9.08
N TRP A 19 -6.03 -15.00 8.12
CA TRP A 19 -6.56 -16.37 8.27
C TRP A 19 -5.90 -17.17 9.41
N LYS A 20 -4.62 -16.92 9.68
CA LYS A 20 -3.88 -17.58 10.77
C LYS A 20 -4.10 -16.92 12.14
N VAL A 21 -4.82 -15.81 12.21
CA VAL A 21 -5.10 -15.12 13.47
C VAL A 21 -6.25 -15.83 14.19
N PRO A 22 -6.07 -16.29 15.44
CA PRO A 22 -7.13 -16.96 16.18
C PRO A 22 -8.36 -16.06 16.35
N HIS A 23 -9.56 -16.64 16.25
CA HIS A 23 -10.81 -15.90 16.47
C HIS A 23 -10.88 -15.24 17.84
N LEU A 24 -10.29 -15.86 18.85
CA LEU A 24 -10.19 -15.33 20.23
C LEU A 24 -9.59 -13.91 20.24
N PHE A 25 -8.60 -13.62 19.40
CA PHE A 25 -8.00 -12.28 19.28
C PHE A 25 -9.04 -11.20 18.93
N TYR A 26 -9.91 -11.50 17.98
CA TYR A 26 -10.98 -10.57 17.60
C TYR A 26 -12.10 -10.49 18.65
N ASP A 27 -12.33 -11.57 19.40
CA ASP A 27 -13.30 -11.57 20.48
C ASP A 27 -12.78 -10.73 21.66
N GLU A 28 -11.49 -10.78 21.95
CA GLU A 28 -10.84 -9.90 22.92
C GLU A 28 -10.92 -8.43 22.51
N MET A 29 -10.68 -8.11 21.22
CA MET A 29 -10.86 -6.75 20.70
C MET A 29 -12.30 -6.26 20.90
N ARG A 30 -13.29 -7.07 20.57
CA ARG A 30 -14.71 -6.72 20.73
C ARG A 30 -15.07 -6.58 22.22
N GLY A 31 -14.55 -7.45 23.08
CA GLY A 31 -14.69 -7.36 24.53
C GLY A 31 -14.11 -6.08 25.11
N ALA A 32 -13.08 -5.52 24.47
CA ALA A 32 -12.50 -4.22 24.81
C ALA A 32 -13.25 -3.01 24.19
N GLY A 33 -14.38 -3.23 23.50
CA GLY A 33 -15.18 -2.18 22.88
C GLY A 33 -14.73 -1.76 21.47
N ILE A 34 -13.85 -2.54 20.82
CA ILE A 34 -13.38 -2.27 19.45
C ILE A 34 -14.32 -2.92 18.46
N GLU A 35 -14.81 -2.15 17.48
CA GLU A 35 -15.61 -2.65 16.37
C GLU A 35 -14.68 -3.31 15.33
N ALA A 36 -14.36 -4.60 15.48
CA ALA A 36 -13.54 -5.35 14.53
C ALA A 36 -14.37 -6.07 13.48
N ARG A 37 -14.07 -5.84 12.18
CA ARG A 37 -14.79 -6.39 11.03
C ARG A 37 -13.81 -6.97 9.99
N GLY A 38 -14.08 -8.20 9.51
CA GLY A 38 -13.37 -8.81 8.39
C GLY A 38 -13.87 -8.27 7.05
N PHE A 39 -12.94 -7.91 6.17
CA PHE A 39 -13.26 -7.46 4.82
C PHE A 39 -13.52 -8.67 3.92
N LEU A 40 -14.68 -8.71 3.27
CA LEU A 40 -15.13 -9.73 2.30
C LEU A 40 -14.82 -11.16 2.77
N LYS A 41 -15.43 -11.57 3.89
CA LYS A 41 -15.30 -12.94 4.43
C LYS A 41 -15.41 -14.00 3.35
N VAL A 42 -14.34 -14.77 3.18
CA VAL A 42 -14.33 -15.90 2.25
C VAL A 42 -14.95 -17.11 2.95
N ARG A 43 -16.13 -17.53 2.49
CA ARG A 43 -16.78 -18.78 2.92
C ARG A 43 -16.36 -19.89 1.96
N PHE A 44 -15.94 -21.03 2.51
CA PHE A 44 -15.69 -22.24 1.71
C PHE A 44 -16.94 -22.66 0.90
N PRO A 45 -16.76 -23.22 -0.33
CA PRO A 45 -15.52 -23.69 -0.96
C PRO A 45 -14.71 -22.57 -1.65
N VAL A 46 -13.39 -22.71 -1.63
CA VAL A 46 -12.35 -21.75 -2.02
C VAL A 46 -12.39 -21.30 -3.50
N PHE A 47 -13.27 -21.83 -4.30
CA PHE A 47 -13.40 -21.53 -5.73
C PHE A 47 -14.34 -20.35 -6.03
N THR A 48 -14.22 -19.26 -5.30
CA THR A 48 -14.92 -18.02 -5.68
C THR A 48 -13.93 -17.04 -6.24
N SER A 49 -14.26 -16.40 -7.38
CA SER A 49 -13.51 -15.27 -7.96
C SER A 49 -13.24 -14.12 -6.97
N LYS A 50 -13.90 -14.15 -5.80
CA LYS A 50 -13.79 -13.16 -4.72
C LYS A 50 -12.51 -13.30 -3.89
N VAL A 51 -11.75 -14.37 -4.00
CA VAL A 51 -10.47 -14.56 -3.28
C VAL A 51 -9.46 -13.47 -3.67
N ASN A 52 -9.56 -12.94 -4.88
CA ASN A 52 -8.70 -11.86 -5.38
C ASN A 52 -9.19 -10.44 -4.99
N TYR A 53 -10.37 -10.29 -4.39
CA TYR A 53 -10.88 -8.99 -3.93
C TYR A 53 -10.40 -8.72 -2.51
N ARG A 54 -9.13 -8.41 -2.38
CA ARG A 54 -8.46 -8.15 -1.11
C ARG A 54 -8.32 -6.66 -0.86
N ASN A 55 -8.17 -6.29 0.39
CA ASN A 55 -7.90 -4.92 0.76
C ASN A 55 -6.52 -4.80 1.42
N HIS A 56 -5.57 -4.31 0.67
CA HIS A 56 -4.18 -4.12 1.09
C HIS A 56 -3.89 -2.74 1.68
N ARG A 57 -4.88 -1.88 1.82
CA ARG A 57 -4.70 -0.54 2.39
C ARG A 57 -4.32 -0.65 3.88
N LYS A 58 -3.19 -0.07 4.26
CA LYS A 58 -2.74 0.07 5.63
C LYS A 58 -3.00 1.51 6.02
N ILE A 59 -4.13 1.75 6.66
CA ILE A 59 -4.60 3.08 7.03
C ILE A 59 -4.90 3.07 8.52
N VAL A 60 -4.29 4.02 9.24
CA VAL A 60 -4.66 4.34 10.62
C VAL A 60 -5.01 5.82 10.65
N VAL A 61 -6.19 6.17 11.16
CA VAL A 61 -6.59 7.55 11.39
C VAL A 61 -6.94 7.72 12.85
N ILE A 62 -6.40 8.76 13.46
CA ILE A 62 -6.60 9.07 14.88
C ILE A 62 -7.30 10.43 14.96
N ASP A 63 -8.51 10.41 15.52
CA ASP A 63 -9.37 11.58 15.77
C ASP A 63 -9.63 12.47 14.54
N GLY A 64 -9.45 11.93 13.32
CA GLY A 64 -9.55 12.67 12.07
C GLY A 64 -8.43 13.70 11.86
N LYS A 65 -7.40 13.74 12.72
CA LYS A 65 -6.33 14.76 12.75
C LYS A 65 -4.98 14.24 12.32
N VAL A 66 -4.69 12.99 12.64
CA VAL A 66 -3.41 12.34 12.30
C VAL A 66 -3.71 11.05 11.57
N ALA A 67 -2.97 10.78 10.52
CA ALA A 67 -3.07 9.52 9.81
C ALA A 67 -1.69 8.89 9.58
N PHE A 68 -1.70 7.56 9.44
CA PHE A 68 -0.55 6.77 9.04
C PHE A 68 -0.95 5.88 7.86
N THR A 69 -0.08 5.79 6.87
CA THR A 69 -0.25 4.88 5.73
C THR A 69 1.10 4.48 5.16
N GLY A 70 1.13 3.39 4.40
CA GLY A 70 2.34 2.86 3.80
C GLY A 70 2.34 1.35 3.67
N GLY A 71 3.50 0.73 3.53
CA GLY A 71 3.63 -0.71 3.29
C GLY A 71 3.57 -1.58 4.56
N MET A 72 3.74 -1.00 5.76
CA MET A 72 3.83 -1.79 7.00
C MET A 72 2.51 -2.47 7.37
N ASN A 73 2.56 -3.77 7.63
CA ASN A 73 1.50 -4.52 8.29
C ASN A 73 1.75 -4.64 9.79
N ILE A 74 0.71 -4.91 10.57
CA ILE A 74 0.85 -5.26 12.00
C ILE A 74 1.28 -6.73 12.07
N ALA A 75 2.60 -6.97 12.01
CA ALA A 75 3.17 -8.32 12.04
C ALA A 75 4.58 -8.32 12.69
N LEU A 76 4.91 -9.42 13.35
CA LEU A 76 6.19 -9.57 14.08
C LEU A 76 7.42 -9.41 13.19
N ARG A 77 7.31 -9.74 11.90
CA ARG A 77 8.43 -9.59 10.94
C ARG A 77 8.91 -8.16 10.78
N TYR A 78 8.06 -7.15 11.00
CA TYR A 78 8.46 -5.73 10.98
C TYR A 78 9.27 -5.32 12.21
N MET A 79 9.16 -6.07 13.31
CA MET A 79 9.93 -5.83 14.53
C MET A 79 11.19 -6.69 14.60
N LYS A 80 11.10 -7.97 14.20
CA LYS A 80 12.18 -8.96 14.38
C LYS A 80 12.97 -9.22 13.09
N GLY A 81 12.45 -8.83 11.93
CA GLY A 81 13.03 -9.18 10.63
C GLY A 81 13.01 -10.70 10.36
N PHE A 82 13.88 -11.11 9.45
CA PHE A 82 14.23 -12.50 9.18
C PHE A 82 15.59 -12.85 9.82
N GLN A 83 15.92 -14.11 9.88
CA GLN A 83 17.25 -14.57 10.34
C GLN A 83 18.39 -14.03 9.46
N TRP A 84 18.10 -13.73 8.19
CA TRP A 84 19.06 -13.26 7.19
C TRP A 84 19.01 -11.74 6.95
N GLY A 85 18.22 -10.99 7.70
CA GLY A 85 18.21 -9.54 7.62
C GLY A 85 16.93 -8.86 8.08
N ILE A 86 16.93 -7.54 8.02
CA ILE A 86 15.79 -6.72 8.43
C ILE A 86 14.65 -6.80 7.39
N TRP A 87 13.42 -6.60 7.88
CA TRP A 87 12.27 -6.32 7.02
C TRP A 87 12.12 -4.80 6.91
N ARG A 88 12.53 -4.25 5.76
CA ARG A 88 12.53 -2.80 5.54
C ARG A 88 11.26 -2.38 4.80
N ASP A 89 10.51 -1.47 5.39
CA ASP A 89 9.34 -0.87 4.74
C ASP A 89 9.33 0.65 4.93
N THR A 90 8.43 1.33 4.22
CA THR A 90 8.21 2.77 4.34
C THR A 90 6.76 3.00 4.77
N HIS A 91 6.61 3.83 5.80
CA HIS A 91 5.34 4.24 6.35
C HIS A 91 5.40 5.73 6.65
N ILE A 92 4.35 6.48 6.34
CA ILE A 92 4.32 7.93 6.53
C ILE A 92 3.28 8.32 7.57
N LYS A 93 3.62 9.32 8.37
CA LYS A 93 2.69 10.06 9.23
C LYS A 93 2.23 11.30 8.47
N ILE A 94 0.94 11.56 8.52
CA ILE A 94 0.30 12.68 7.84
C ILE A 94 -0.47 13.50 8.87
N GLU A 95 -0.32 14.81 8.82
CA GLU A 95 -1.06 15.78 9.62
C GLU A 95 -1.61 16.87 8.67
N GLY A 96 -2.76 17.43 8.99
CA GLY A 96 -3.43 18.43 8.15
C GLY A 96 -4.50 17.83 7.23
N LYS A 97 -5.01 18.65 6.31
CA LYS A 97 -6.22 18.32 5.51
C LYS A 97 -6.12 17.06 4.66
N ALA A 98 -4.92 16.60 4.31
CA ALA A 98 -4.73 15.34 3.58
C ALA A 98 -5.22 14.11 4.36
N VAL A 99 -5.31 14.19 5.69
CA VAL A 99 -5.92 13.17 6.56
C VAL A 99 -7.35 12.86 6.14
N TYR A 100 -8.11 13.86 5.68
CA TYR A 100 -9.49 13.65 5.22
C TYR A 100 -9.61 12.66 4.06
N GLY A 101 -8.63 12.62 3.17
CA GLY A 101 -8.60 11.63 2.08
C GLY A 101 -8.48 10.20 2.60
N LEU A 102 -7.60 9.97 3.59
CA LEU A 102 -7.45 8.65 4.23
C LEU A 102 -8.66 8.29 5.10
N GLN A 103 -9.21 9.26 5.81
CA GLN A 103 -10.46 9.10 6.59
C GLN A 103 -11.62 8.68 5.67
N THR A 104 -11.77 9.35 4.52
CA THR A 104 -12.79 9.02 3.53
C THR A 104 -12.57 7.60 2.99
N ALA A 105 -11.35 7.25 2.62
CA ALA A 105 -11.02 5.91 2.13
C ALA A 105 -11.36 4.84 3.18
N PHE A 106 -11.03 5.06 4.46
CA PHE A 106 -11.37 4.14 5.54
C PHE A 106 -12.89 4.02 5.73
N LEU A 107 -13.62 5.13 5.77
CA LEU A 107 -15.08 5.13 5.98
C LEU A 107 -15.83 4.51 4.81
N THR A 108 -15.35 4.69 3.58
CA THR A 108 -15.89 4.00 2.40
C THR A 108 -15.72 2.49 2.51
N ASP A 109 -14.52 2.05 2.86
CA ASP A 109 -14.24 0.64 3.08
C ASP A 109 -15.02 0.06 4.27
N TRP A 110 -15.25 0.86 5.33
CA TRP A 110 -16.08 0.49 6.47
C TRP A 110 -17.54 0.27 6.03
N TYR A 111 -18.08 1.17 5.22
CA TYR A 111 -19.44 1.04 4.68
C TYR A 111 -19.61 -0.27 3.88
N VAL A 112 -18.58 -0.70 3.16
CA VAL A 112 -18.65 -1.99 2.42
C VAL A 112 -18.90 -3.17 3.34
N VAL A 113 -18.31 -3.19 4.53
CA VAL A 113 -18.38 -4.33 5.47
C VAL A 113 -19.52 -4.23 6.48
N ASP A 114 -19.83 -3.03 6.96
CA ASP A 114 -20.79 -2.81 8.04
C ASP A 114 -22.15 -2.28 7.56
N ARG A 115 -22.22 -1.76 6.32
CA ARG A 115 -23.40 -1.12 5.71
C ARG A 115 -23.93 0.09 6.47
N THR A 116 -23.15 0.61 7.42
CA THR A 116 -23.47 1.83 8.17
C THR A 116 -22.75 3.02 7.55
N LEU A 117 -23.52 3.97 7.01
CA LEU A 117 -22.98 5.21 6.47
C LEU A 117 -22.63 6.16 7.62
N ILE A 118 -21.36 6.49 7.76
CA ILE A 118 -20.85 7.38 8.79
C ILE A 118 -20.60 8.75 8.17
N THR A 119 -21.45 9.73 8.53
CA THR A 119 -21.43 11.09 7.95
C THR A 119 -21.17 12.19 8.97
N SER A 120 -20.95 11.85 10.24
CA SER A 120 -20.78 12.84 11.30
C SER A 120 -19.53 13.69 11.08
N SER A 121 -19.68 15.01 11.22
CA SER A 121 -18.60 15.99 11.13
C SER A 121 -17.47 15.77 12.14
N ARG A 122 -17.73 15.06 13.23
CA ARG A 122 -16.69 14.70 14.24
C ARG A 122 -15.52 13.93 13.65
N TYR A 123 -15.72 13.20 12.52
CA TYR A 123 -14.66 12.46 11.82
C TYR A 123 -13.83 13.34 10.88
N PHE A 124 -14.25 14.60 10.66
CA PHE A 124 -13.60 15.59 9.82
C PHE A 124 -13.47 16.92 10.57
N PRO A 125 -12.74 16.92 11.72
CA PRO A 125 -12.59 18.13 12.52
C PRO A 125 -11.84 19.20 11.75
N GLU A 126 -12.08 20.46 12.05
CA GLU A 126 -11.26 21.55 11.52
C GLU A 126 -9.79 21.37 11.91
N MET A 127 -8.92 21.62 10.96
CA MET A 127 -7.47 21.47 11.12
C MET A 127 -6.71 22.64 10.56
N ASP A 128 -5.65 23.01 11.26
CA ASP A 128 -4.66 23.95 10.79
C ASP A 128 -3.82 23.38 9.64
N SER A 129 -3.16 24.24 8.89
CA SER A 129 -2.16 23.85 7.91
C SER A 129 -0.80 23.68 8.59
N TYR A 130 -0.19 22.52 8.47
CA TYR A 130 1.10 22.20 9.13
C TYR A 130 2.31 22.32 8.19
N GLY A 131 2.12 22.69 6.93
CA GLY A 131 3.19 22.79 5.96
C GLY A 131 2.70 23.08 4.55
N ASN A 132 3.63 23.07 3.60
CA ASN A 132 3.37 23.42 2.20
C ASN A 132 3.34 22.20 1.26
N ALA A 133 3.42 20.97 1.78
CA ALA A 133 3.38 19.78 0.95
C ALA A 133 1.97 19.57 0.40
N LEU A 134 1.84 19.57 -0.93
CA LEU A 134 0.62 19.15 -1.60
C LEU A 134 0.54 17.63 -1.58
N MET A 135 -0.57 17.07 -1.11
CA MET A 135 -0.79 15.64 -1.07
C MET A 135 -2.14 15.28 -1.65
N GLN A 136 -2.17 14.23 -2.46
CA GLN A 136 -3.39 13.64 -3.01
C GLN A 136 -3.45 12.16 -2.60
N ILE A 137 -4.61 11.74 -2.10
CA ILE A 137 -4.89 10.33 -1.82
C ILE A 137 -5.62 9.75 -3.02
N VAL A 138 -4.97 8.83 -3.70
CA VAL A 138 -5.52 8.10 -4.84
C VAL A 138 -5.84 6.69 -4.41
N THR A 139 -7.06 6.26 -4.65
CA THR A 139 -7.52 4.89 -4.37
C THR A 139 -7.88 4.20 -5.68
N SER A 140 -7.62 2.90 -5.78
CA SER A 140 -8.09 2.07 -6.88
C SER A 140 -8.94 0.94 -6.33
N ASP A 141 -9.89 0.48 -7.12
CA ASP A 141 -10.84 -0.57 -6.78
C ASP A 141 -10.72 -1.71 -7.81
N PRO A 142 -10.67 -2.99 -7.39
CA PRO A 142 -10.55 -4.12 -8.33
C PRO A 142 -11.76 -4.29 -9.26
N VAL A 143 -12.90 -3.71 -8.91
CA VAL A 143 -14.12 -3.72 -9.74
C VAL A 143 -14.40 -2.39 -10.42
N GLY A 144 -13.56 -1.37 -10.17
CA GLY A 144 -13.65 -0.05 -10.77
C GLY A 144 -13.41 -0.10 -12.29
N GLU A 145 -14.10 0.75 -13.03
CA GLU A 145 -13.92 0.90 -14.47
C GLU A 145 -12.52 1.40 -14.83
N TRP A 146 -11.97 2.26 -13.98
CA TRP A 146 -10.67 2.92 -14.18
C TRP A 146 -9.59 2.32 -13.25
N ARG A 147 -8.41 2.19 -13.81
CA ARG A 147 -7.20 1.77 -13.05
C ARG A 147 -6.43 3.02 -12.62
N ASP A 148 -7.00 3.80 -11.70
CA ASP A 148 -6.54 5.15 -11.36
C ASP A 148 -5.07 5.19 -10.94
N ILE A 149 -4.62 4.26 -10.09
CA ILE A 149 -3.21 4.18 -9.67
C ILE A 149 -2.29 3.92 -10.86
N MET A 150 -2.66 2.98 -11.74
CA MET A 150 -1.86 2.67 -12.93
C MET A 150 -1.79 3.85 -13.89
N GLN A 151 -2.91 4.55 -14.10
CA GLN A 151 -2.96 5.76 -14.94
C GLN A 151 -2.10 6.88 -14.34
N GLY A 152 -2.18 7.10 -13.02
CA GLY A 152 -1.33 8.05 -12.32
C GLY A 152 0.17 7.73 -12.47
N LEU A 153 0.54 6.44 -12.40
CA LEU A 153 1.92 6.00 -12.64
C LEU A 153 2.37 6.25 -14.07
N LEU A 154 1.53 5.97 -15.07
CA LEU A 154 1.84 6.24 -16.47
C LEU A 154 2.10 7.73 -16.70
N ILE A 155 1.26 8.61 -16.14
CA ILE A 155 1.45 10.06 -16.20
C ILE A 155 2.77 10.45 -15.52
N ALA A 156 3.04 9.93 -14.34
CA ALA A 156 4.25 10.23 -13.58
C ALA A 156 5.53 9.84 -14.36
N ILE A 157 5.57 8.64 -14.92
CA ILE A 157 6.70 8.16 -15.74
C ILE A 157 6.87 9.03 -17.00
N SER A 158 5.78 9.26 -17.73
CA SER A 158 5.81 10.02 -18.99
C SER A 158 6.13 11.51 -18.80
N SER A 159 5.85 12.06 -17.62
CA SER A 159 6.14 13.45 -17.27
C SER A 159 7.56 13.65 -16.73
N SER A 160 8.25 12.60 -16.32
CA SER A 160 9.60 12.68 -15.78
C SER A 160 10.60 13.19 -16.84
N ARG A 161 11.55 14.03 -16.42
CA ARG A 161 12.51 14.70 -17.30
C ARG A 161 13.96 14.43 -16.93
N LYS A 162 14.24 14.26 -15.62
CA LYS A 162 15.59 14.06 -15.11
C LYS A 162 15.79 12.64 -14.62
N TYR A 163 14.92 12.21 -13.68
CA TYR A 163 15.02 10.89 -13.08
C TYR A 163 13.68 10.37 -12.57
N PHE A 164 13.58 9.03 -12.51
CA PHE A 164 12.46 8.33 -11.92
C PHE A 164 12.98 7.10 -11.16
N TYR A 165 12.89 7.12 -9.83
CA TYR A 165 13.43 6.10 -8.94
C TYR A 165 12.31 5.31 -8.28
N ILE A 166 12.44 4.00 -8.30
CA ILE A 166 11.44 3.06 -7.76
C ILE A 166 12.07 2.16 -6.71
N GLN A 167 11.39 1.96 -5.60
CA GLN A 167 11.61 0.84 -4.68
C GLN A 167 10.36 -0.03 -4.67
N THR A 168 10.51 -1.34 -4.89
CA THR A 168 9.40 -2.29 -4.85
C THR A 168 9.86 -3.67 -4.42
N PRO A 169 9.08 -4.42 -3.61
CA PRO A 169 9.40 -5.82 -3.28
C PRO A 169 9.24 -6.74 -4.49
N TYR A 170 8.31 -6.40 -5.40
CA TYR A 170 7.94 -7.23 -6.54
C TYR A 170 7.87 -6.37 -7.79
N LEU A 171 8.73 -6.65 -8.75
CA LEU A 171 8.76 -5.95 -10.03
C LEU A 171 7.94 -6.76 -11.05
N LEU A 172 6.64 -6.54 -11.05
CA LEU A 172 5.69 -7.20 -11.95
C LEU A 172 4.90 -6.13 -12.74
N PRO A 173 5.58 -5.38 -13.63
CA PRO A 173 4.95 -4.28 -14.34
C PRO A 173 3.93 -4.82 -15.35
N THR A 174 2.80 -4.13 -15.46
CA THR A 174 1.91 -4.32 -16.61
C THR A 174 2.61 -3.84 -17.89
N GLU A 175 2.19 -4.34 -19.06
CA GLU A 175 2.79 -3.96 -20.34
C GLU A 175 2.87 -2.43 -20.55
N PRO A 176 1.82 -1.62 -20.25
CA PRO A 176 1.91 -0.17 -20.37
C PRO A 176 3.00 0.45 -19.46
N ILE A 177 3.14 -0.03 -18.22
CA ILE A 177 4.16 0.48 -17.29
C ILE A 177 5.57 0.09 -17.77
N LEU A 178 5.75 -1.16 -18.19
CA LEU A 178 7.02 -1.64 -18.73
C LEU A 178 7.46 -0.80 -19.93
N MET A 179 6.54 -0.57 -20.86
CA MET A 179 6.80 0.25 -22.05
C MET A 179 7.15 1.69 -21.69
N ALA A 180 6.41 2.30 -20.77
CA ALA A 180 6.66 3.68 -20.33
C ALA A 180 8.05 3.82 -19.68
N LEU A 181 8.46 2.89 -18.80
CA LEU A 181 9.77 2.89 -18.15
C LEU A 181 10.91 2.76 -19.19
N LYS A 182 10.77 1.82 -20.13
CA LYS A 182 11.74 1.64 -21.21
C LYS A 182 11.84 2.86 -22.10
N THR A 183 10.71 3.44 -22.50
CA THR A 183 10.66 4.64 -23.35
C THR A 183 11.30 5.84 -22.65
N ALA A 184 11.02 6.06 -21.37
CA ALA A 184 11.62 7.13 -20.59
C ALA A 184 13.15 6.95 -20.46
N ALA A 185 13.62 5.72 -20.21
CA ALA A 185 15.06 5.43 -20.16
C ALA A 185 15.75 5.66 -21.50
N LEU A 186 15.16 5.21 -22.61
CA LEU A 186 15.66 5.45 -23.97
C LEU A 186 15.65 6.94 -24.34
N ALA A 187 14.74 7.73 -23.76
CA ALA A 187 14.69 9.19 -23.92
C ALA A 187 15.71 9.93 -23.03
N GLY A 188 16.55 9.20 -22.26
CA GLY A 188 17.61 9.78 -21.43
C GLY A 188 17.24 10.10 -19.99
N VAL A 189 16.04 9.73 -19.53
CA VAL A 189 15.65 9.85 -18.11
C VAL A 189 16.42 8.80 -17.30
N ASP A 190 17.01 9.19 -16.17
CA ASP A 190 17.70 8.26 -15.27
C ASP A 190 16.68 7.41 -14.50
N ILE A 191 16.38 6.23 -15.03
CA ILE A 191 15.45 5.28 -14.41
C ILE A 191 16.24 4.32 -13.51
N ARG A 192 15.92 4.30 -12.21
CA ARG A 192 16.53 3.38 -11.24
C ARG A 192 15.47 2.58 -10.51
N ILE A 193 15.65 1.28 -10.45
CA ILE A 193 14.73 0.37 -9.76
C ILE A 193 15.52 -0.43 -8.73
N MET A 194 15.06 -0.41 -7.49
CA MET A 194 15.61 -1.20 -6.40
C MET A 194 14.61 -2.27 -5.99
N ILE A 195 15.04 -3.53 -6.05
CA ILE A 195 14.29 -4.70 -5.60
C ILE A 195 15.10 -5.45 -4.52
N PRO A 196 14.49 -6.33 -3.72
CA PRO A 196 15.25 -7.14 -2.78
C PRO A 196 16.12 -8.17 -3.52
N GLU A 197 17.36 -8.39 -3.04
CA GLU A 197 18.21 -9.48 -3.53
C GLU A 197 17.63 -10.85 -3.16
N ARG A 198 17.03 -10.94 -1.95
CA ARG A 198 16.35 -12.15 -1.46
C ARG A 198 14.87 -11.85 -1.30
N ALA A 199 14.04 -12.60 -1.97
CA ALA A 199 12.59 -12.46 -1.84
C ALA A 199 12.03 -13.36 -0.73
N ASP A 200 10.85 -13.05 -0.28
CA ASP A 200 10.07 -13.86 0.66
C ASP A 200 9.39 -15.05 -0.03
N THR A 201 9.09 -14.92 -1.33
CA THR A 201 8.56 -16.01 -2.16
C THR A 201 9.40 -16.23 -3.42
N ARG A 202 9.68 -17.49 -3.74
CA ARG A 202 10.51 -17.86 -4.90
C ARG A 202 9.84 -17.52 -6.23
N LEU A 203 8.53 -17.69 -6.30
CA LEU A 203 7.78 -17.49 -7.55
C LEU A 203 7.79 -16.02 -7.98
N THR A 204 7.45 -15.09 -7.07
CA THR A 204 7.45 -13.66 -7.35
C THR A 204 8.85 -13.13 -7.67
N HIS A 205 9.87 -13.71 -7.03
CA HIS A 205 11.26 -13.36 -7.32
C HIS A 205 11.65 -13.72 -8.76
N LEU A 206 11.40 -14.96 -9.17
CA LEU A 206 11.70 -15.40 -10.55
C LEU A 206 10.91 -14.57 -11.58
N ALA A 207 9.65 -14.29 -11.30
CA ALA A 207 8.84 -13.42 -12.16
C ALA A 207 9.42 -12.01 -12.26
N SER A 208 9.87 -11.40 -11.14
CA SER A 208 10.53 -10.10 -11.16
C SER A 208 11.82 -10.11 -11.97
N LEU A 209 12.65 -11.16 -11.82
CA LEU A 209 13.91 -11.29 -12.54
C LEU A 209 13.70 -11.38 -14.06
N SER A 210 12.59 -11.95 -14.54
CA SER A 210 12.31 -12.11 -15.96
C SER A 210 12.19 -10.79 -16.74
N TYR A 211 11.89 -9.69 -16.06
CA TYR A 211 11.78 -8.36 -16.69
C TYR A 211 13.10 -7.59 -16.73
N LEU A 212 14.12 -8.00 -15.94
CA LEU A 212 15.31 -7.17 -15.74
C LEU A 212 16.16 -7.00 -16.98
N ASP A 213 16.40 -8.09 -17.72
CA ASP A 213 17.27 -8.05 -18.91
C ASP A 213 16.73 -7.08 -19.96
N ASP A 214 15.45 -7.13 -20.24
CA ASP A 214 14.79 -6.26 -21.21
C ASP A 214 14.82 -4.78 -20.77
N MET A 215 14.61 -4.52 -19.48
CA MET A 215 14.71 -3.17 -18.91
C MET A 215 16.15 -2.64 -18.94
N MET A 216 17.14 -3.45 -18.56
CA MET A 216 18.56 -3.04 -18.60
C MET A 216 19.04 -2.74 -20.02
N ARG A 217 18.59 -3.48 -21.02
CA ARG A 217 18.87 -3.16 -22.44
C ARG A 217 18.33 -1.80 -22.87
N ALA A 218 17.22 -1.36 -22.26
CA ALA A 218 16.66 -0.03 -22.48
C ALA A 218 17.38 1.08 -21.70
N GLY A 219 18.35 0.74 -20.83
CA GLY A 219 19.10 1.70 -20.03
C GLY A 219 18.61 1.89 -18.60
N VAL A 220 17.63 1.09 -18.15
CA VAL A 220 17.17 1.09 -16.75
C VAL A 220 18.26 0.51 -15.84
N LYS A 221 18.55 1.19 -14.73
CA LYS A 221 19.55 0.75 -13.75
C LYS A 221 18.87 -0.03 -12.62
N ILE A 222 19.27 -1.28 -12.44
CA ILE A 222 18.72 -2.18 -11.43
C ILE A 222 19.66 -2.26 -10.23
N TYR A 223 19.09 -2.17 -9.04
CA TYR A 223 19.81 -2.28 -7.77
C TYR A 223 19.20 -3.38 -6.90
N LEU A 224 20.04 -4.19 -6.29
CA LEU A 224 19.63 -5.26 -5.39
C LEU A 224 19.88 -4.84 -3.92
N TYR A 225 18.82 -4.81 -3.13
CA TYR A 225 18.93 -4.51 -1.70
C TYR A 225 19.39 -5.73 -0.91
N GLN A 226 20.55 -5.61 -0.23
CA GLN A 226 21.24 -6.75 0.38
C GLN A 226 21.07 -6.88 1.89
N LYS A 227 20.59 -5.82 2.58
CA LYS A 227 20.53 -5.80 4.06
C LYS A 227 19.33 -6.53 4.67
N GLY A 228 18.56 -7.24 3.85
CA GLY A 228 17.35 -7.93 4.26
C GLY A 228 16.28 -7.90 3.18
N PHE A 229 15.01 -7.96 3.55
CA PHE A 229 13.90 -7.89 2.62
C PHE A 229 13.42 -6.44 2.47
N LEU A 230 13.47 -5.92 1.24
CA LEU A 230 12.93 -4.62 0.89
C LEU A 230 11.43 -4.77 0.56
N HIS A 231 10.57 -4.28 1.45
CA HIS A 231 9.12 -4.29 1.22
C HIS A 231 8.55 -2.88 0.96
N SER A 232 9.42 -1.88 0.88
CA SER A 232 9.01 -0.50 0.56
C SER A 232 8.45 -0.39 -0.85
N LYS A 233 7.39 0.40 -1.01
CA LYS A 233 6.77 0.77 -2.28
C LYS A 233 6.84 2.28 -2.38
N LEU A 234 7.89 2.78 -3.01
CA LEU A 234 8.23 4.19 -3.06
C LEU A 234 8.63 4.59 -4.47
N ILE A 235 8.17 5.75 -4.89
CA ILE A 235 8.62 6.41 -6.11
C ILE A 235 9.06 7.82 -5.77
N VAL A 236 10.12 8.27 -6.40
CA VAL A 236 10.58 9.66 -6.39
C VAL A 236 10.93 10.06 -7.82
N SER A 237 10.45 11.22 -8.27
CA SER A 237 10.70 11.75 -9.60
C SER A 237 10.97 13.25 -9.55
N ASP A 238 12.05 13.68 -10.20
CA ASP A 238 12.39 15.07 -10.53
C ASP A 238 12.34 16.07 -9.38
N ASP A 239 12.50 15.65 -8.12
CA ASP A 239 12.34 16.46 -6.90
C ASP A 239 10.92 17.05 -6.71
N THR A 240 9.97 16.68 -7.56
CA THR A 240 8.62 17.25 -7.59
C THR A 240 7.53 16.28 -7.18
N LEU A 241 7.75 14.96 -7.36
CA LEU A 241 6.80 13.92 -7.04
C LEU A 241 7.44 12.86 -6.16
N SER A 242 6.75 12.51 -5.09
CA SER A 242 7.01 11.27 -4.37
C SER A 242 5.71 10.53 -4.08
N THR A 243 5.75 9.21 -4.15
CA THR A 243 4.60 8.37 -3.81
C THR A 243 5.01 7.31 -2.80
N CYS A 244 4.12 7.03 -1.85
CA CYS A 244 4.22 5.88 -0.95
C CYS A 244 2.97 5.03 -1.18
N LEU A 245 3.07 3.99 -2.02
CA LEU A 245 1.91 3.30 -2.59
C LEU A 245 2.08 1.79 -2.63
N LEU A 246 0.90 1.14 -2.63
CA LEU A 246 0.71 -0.22 -3.10
C LEU A 246 0.52 -0.19 -4.63
N TYR A 247 1.30 -0.98 -5.35
CA TYR A 247 1.11 -1.18 -6.79
C TYR A 247 -0.04 -2.14 -7.08
N THR A 248 -0.52 -2.11 -8.33
CA THR A 248 -1.51 -3.08 -8.84
C THR A 248 -1.02 -4.53 -8.82
N SER A 249 0.28 -4.75 -8.61
CA SER A 249 0.92 -6.08 -8.52
C SER A 249 0.98 -6.65 -7.11
N ASP A 250 0.56 -5.90 -6.08
CA ASP A 250 0.62 -6.37 -4.68
C ASP A 250 -0.37 -7.51 -4.37
N ALA A 251 -1.25 -7.86 -5.31
CA ALA A 251 -2.06 -9.08 -5.22
C ALA A 251 -1.22 -10.39 -5.27
N ALA A 252 0.10 -10.29 -5.52
CA ALA A 252 1.02 -11.41 -5.52
C ALA A 252 1.68 -11.66 -4.14
N ASP A 253 1.38 -10.85 -3.12
CA ASP A 253 1.98 -10.93 -1.77
C ASP A 253 1.46 -12.11 -0.94
N GLU A 254 0.69 -13.05 -1.53
CA GLU A 254 0.02 -14.10 -0.76
C GLU A 254 0.05 -15.46 -1.37
#